data_5536fddef90d0d3602092615fa8cc6a5
#
_entry.id   5536fddef90d0d3602092615fa8cc6a5
#
_cell.length_a   1.000
_cell.length_b   1.000
_cell.length_c   1.000
_cell.angle_alpha   90.00
_cell.angle_beta   90.00
_cell.angle_gamma   90.00
#
_symmetry.space_group_name_H-M   'P 1'
#
loop_
_entity.id
_entity.type
_entity.pdbx_description
1 polymer ?
#
loop_
_entity_poly.entity_id
_entity_poly.type
_entity_poly.pdbx_seq_one_letter_code
_entity_poly.pdbx_strand_id
1 'polypeptide(L)'
;MNTSYPTLNFGLGEDIEMLRDQVYQFAQNEIAPLAEQADADNQFPNQLWTKLGDMGLLGVTVSEQYGGSDMGYLAHTIVMEEVSRASGGIGLSYGAHSNLCVNQIFKNGNDAQREKYLPKLVSGEHIGALAMSEPNAGSDVVSMKLKAEKRGDKYILNGNKMWITNGPDAHTFVIYAKTDPNAGPRGITAFIVERDFPGFSRAQKLDKLGMRSSNTCELVFEDCEVPAENILGKEGEGVRVLMSGLDYERLVLSGGPLGIMQSCMDIVVPYIHDRQQFGQSIGQFQLVQGKVADMYTQMNAARAYVYTVAQSCDRGETTRKDAAGAILYSAELATKMALDAIQLLGGNGYINEYPTGRLLRDAKLYEIGAGTSEIRRMLIGRELFNESK
;
A
#
# COMPACT_ATOMS: atom_id res chain seq x y z
N MET A 1 3.50 -17.52 -13.09
CA MET A 1 4.24 -17.07 -11.86
C MET A 1 5.60 -17.74 -11.83
N ASN A 2 6.67 -16.95 -11.80
CA ASN A 2 8.05 -17.46 -11.79
C ASN A 2 8.47 -17.90 -10.38
N THR A 3 8.63 -19.20 -10.16
CA THR A 3 9.04 -19.81 -8.89
C THR A 3 9.90 -21.04 -9.14
N SER A 4 10.68 -21.46 -8.14
CA SER A 4 11.48 -22.69 -8.18
C SER A 4 10.66 -23.98 -7.98
N TYR A 5 9.34 -23.86 -7.80
CA TYR A 5 8.39 -24.96 -7.59
C TYR A 5 7.09 -24.70 -8.34
N PRO A 6 6.31 -25.75 -8.70
CA PRO A 6 5.00 -25.57 -9.32
C PRO A 6 4.03 -24.82 -8.39
N THR A 7 3.34 -23.82 -8.91
CA THR A 7 2.35 -23.02 -8.17
C THR A 7 0.92 -23.39 -8.56
N LEU A 8 -0.03 -23.10 -7.67
CA LEU A 8 -1.45 -23.19 -7.97
C LEU A 8 -1.80 -22.18 -9.08
N ASN A 9 -2.52 -22.66 -10.11
CA ASN A 9 -3.08 -21.79 -11.14
C ASN A 9 -4.43 -21.25 -10.66
N PHE A 10 -4.53 -19.90 -10.56
CA PHE A 10 -5.75 -19.22 -10.13
C PHE A 10 -6.71 -18.88 -11.27
N GLY A 11 -6.36 -19.19 -12.53
CA GLY A 11 -7.20 -18.95 -13.70
C GLY A 11 -7.50 -17.47 -13.96
N LEU A 12 -6.52 -16.61 -13.77
CA LEU A 12 -6.69 -15.13 -13.84
C LEU A 12 -6.82 -14.60 -15.28
N GLY A 13 -6.54 -15.43 -16.30
CA GLY A 13 -6.52 -15.04 -17.70
C GLY A 13 -5.13 -14.68 -18.22
N GLU A 14 -4.94 -14.76 -19.54
CA GLU A 14 -3.63 -14.59 -20.19
C GLU A 14 -3.07 -13.19 -19.99
N ASP A 15 -3.89 -12.14 -20.08
CA ASP A 15 -3.46 -10.75 -19.94
C ASP A 15 -2.91 -10.46 -18.53
N ILE A 16 -3.56 -10.97 -17.50
CA ILE A 16 -3.12 -10.80 -16.10
C ILE A 16 -1.85 -11.61 -15.83
N GLU A 17 -1.73 -12.82 -16.35
CA GLU A 17 -0.50 -13.61 -16.20
C GLU A 17 0.67 -13.01 -16.99
N MET A 18 0.43 -12.44 -18.15
CA MET A 18 1.45 -11.68 -18.92
C MET A 18 1.90 -10.43 -18.18
N LEU A 19 0.96 -9.65 -17.63
CA LEU A 19 1.26 -8.50 -16.77
C LEU A 19 2.12 -8.92 -15.57
N ARG A 20 1.73 -9.98 -14.88
CA ARG A 20 2.49 -10.53 -13.75
C ARG A 20 3.94 -10.84 -14.14
N ASP A 21 4.14 -11.55 -15.25
CA ASP A 21 5.48 -11.93 -15.69
C ASP A 21 6.33 -10.71 -16.06
N GLN A 22 5.75 -9.70 -16.73
CA GLN A 22 6.43 -8.45 -17.04
C GLN A 22 6.82 -7.67 -15.79
N VAL A 23 5.90 -7.53 -14.83
CA VAL A 23 6.16 -6.83 -13.56
C VAL A 23 7.18 -7.59 -12.72
N TYR A 24 7.10 -8.91 -12.67
CA TYR A 24 8.10 -9.75 -12.01
C TYR A 24 9.50 -9.50 -12.59
N GLN A 25 9.66 -9.57 -13.92
CA GLN A 25 10.97 -9.33 -14.57
C GLN A 25 11.49 -7.92 -14.26
N PHE A 26 10.63 -6.91 -14.37
CA PHE A 26 10.98 -5.55 -13.99
C PHE A 26 11.41 -5.45 -12.52
N ALA A 27 10.63 -6.02 -11.61
CA ALA A 27 10.89 -5.95 -10.18
C ALA A 27 12.21 -6.67 -9.79
N GLN A 28 12.51 -7.82 -10.42
CA GLN A 28 13.75 -8.54 -10.16
C GLN A 28 14.97 -7.82 -10.74
N ASN A 29 14.85 -7.15 -11.89
CA ASN A 29 15.97 -6.47 -12.54
C ASN A 29 16.24 -5.06 -11.99
N GLU A 30 15.18 -4.32 -11.60
CA GLU A 30 15.25 -2.90 -11.27
C GLU A 30 15.04 -2.60 -9.79
N ILE A 31 14.26 -3.42 -9.07
CA ILE A 31 13.89 -3.17 -7.65
C ILE A 31 14.72 -4.04 -6.71
N ALA A 32 14.75 -5.35 -6.92
CA ALA A 32 15.42 -6.29 -6.03
C ALA A 32 16.91 -5.94 -5.75
N PRO A 33 17.70 -5.51 -6.75
CA PRO A 33 19.09 -5.14 -6.51
C PRO A 33 19.27 -3.90 -5.61
N LEU A 34 18.24 -3.07 -5.49
CA LEU A 34 18.27 -1.85 -4.67
C LEU A 34 17.71 -2.05 -3.26
N ALA A 35 17.01 -3.17 -3.02
CA ALA A 35 16.17 -3.35 -1.84
C ALA A 35 16.96 -3.34 -0.51
N GLU A 36 18.13 -3.96 -0.48
CA GLU A 36 18.99 -4.02 0.72
C GLU A 36 19.54 -2.63 1.06
N GLN A 37 20.14 -1.96 0.08
CA GLN A 37 20.73 -0.64 0.28
C GLN A 37 19.66 0.40 0.64
N ALA A 38 18.49 0.36 -0.01
CA ALA A 38 17.38 1.26 0.28
C ALA A 38 16.82 1.07 1.70
N ASP A 39 16.80 -0.17 2.22
CA ASP A 39 16.45 -0.46 3.62
C ASP A 39 17.53 0.10 4.58
N ALA A 40 18.80 -0.16 4.30
CA ALA A 40 19.91 0.32 5.13
C ALA A 40 19.94 1.85 5.21
N ASP A 41 19.80 2.53 4.08
CA ASP A 41 19.85 4.00 3.98
C ASP A 41 18.55 4.68 4.47
N ASN A 42 17.51 3.89 4.74
CA ASN A 42 16.16 4.42 5.03
C ASN A 42 15.69 5.39 3.91
N GLN A 43 15.89 5.02 2.64
CA GLN A 43 15.67 5.91 1.51
C GLN A 43 15.04 5.21 0.32
N PHE A 44 13.97 5.81 -0.24
CA PHE A 44 13.38 5.35 -1.51
C PHE A 44 14.31 5.69 -2.68
N PRO A 45 14.56 4.75 -3.62
CA PRO A 45 15.35 5.01 -4.82
C PRO A 45 14.51 5.78 -5.86
N ASN A 46 14.61 7.12 -5.85
CA ASN A 46 13.72 8.02 -6.60
C ASN A 46 13.70 7.80 -8.12
N GLN A 47 14.77 7.23 -8.70
CA GLN A 47 14.80 6.85 -10.12
C GLN A 47 13.74 5.79 -10.49
N LEU A 48 13.19 5.08 -9.52
CA LEU A 48 12.15 4.09 -9.78
C LEU A 48 10.81 4.71 -10.17
N TRP A 49 10.52 5.97 -9.78
CA TRP A 49 9.24 6.60 -10.13
C TRP A 49 9.04 6.71 -11.63
N THR A 50 10.03 7.23 -12.34
CA THR A 50 9.98 7.33 -13.82
C THR A 50 9.91 5.94 -14.46
N LYS A 51 10.71 4.97 -13.98
CA LYS A 51 10.69 3.60 -14.51
C LYS A 51 9.35 2.91 -14.32
N LEU A 52 8.70 3.10 -13.16
CA LEU A 52 7.34 2.61 -12.91
C LEU A 52 6.31 3.29 -13.82
N GLY A 53 6.47 4.60 -14.07
CA GLY A 53 5.65 5.37 -15.01
C GLY A 53 5.81 4.88 -16.45
N ASP A 54 7.05 4.68 -16.92
CA ASP A 54 7.37 4.18 -18.27
C ASP A 54 6.78 2.78 -18.52
N MET A 55 6.64 1.98 -17.47
CA MET A 55 5.96 0.68 -17.50
C MET A 55 4.44 0.77 -17.41
N GLY A 56 3.86 1.97 -17.27
CA GLY A 56 2.41 2.18 -17.10
C GLY A 56 1.84 1.72 -15.75
N LEU A 57 2.69 1.45 -14.75
CA LEU A 57 2.28 0.84 -13.49
C LEU A 57 1.69 1.83 -12.48
N LEU A 58 1.91 3.14 -12.66
CA LEU A 58 1.43 4.16 -11.72
C LEU A 58 -0.03 4.56 -11.94
N GLY A 59 -0.61 4.21 -13.08
CA GLY A 59 -1.98 4.51 -13.47
C GLY A 59 -2.83 3.30 -13.85
N VAL A 60 -2.63 2.13 -13.22
CA VAL A 60 -3.27 0.86 -13.60
C VAL A 60 -4.80 0.93 -13.62
N THR A 61 -5.41 1.71 -12.71
CA THR A 61 -6.88 1.90 -12.61
C THR A 61 -7.37 3.21 -13.21
N VAL A 62 -6.48 4.01 -13.82
CA VAL A 62 -6.81 5.29 -14.44
C VAL A 62 -7.09 5.08 -15.92
N SER A 63 -8.08 5.80 -16.46
CA SER A 63 -8.41 5.72 -17.86
C SER A 63 -7.29 6.23 -18.78
N GLU A 64 -7.24 5.69 -19.99
CA GLU A 64 -6.24 6.02 -21.02
C GLU A 64 -6.16 7.50 -21.35
N GLN A 65 -7.29 8.22 -21.28
CA GLN A 65 -7.33 9.67 -21.57
C GLN A 65 -6.44 10.50 -20.63
N TYR A 66 -6.09 9.98 -19.44
CA TYR A 66 -5.18 10.62 -18.49
C TYR A 66 -3.81 9.91 -18.42
N GLY A 67 -3.53 9.01 -19.36
CA GLY A 67 -2.28 8.26 -19.45
C GLY A 67 -2.25 6.95 -18.67
N GLY A 68 -3.38 6.52 -18.12
CA GLY A 68 -3.51 5.24 -17.40
C GLY A 68 -3.69 4.04 -18.33
N SER A 69 -3.80 2.84 -17.74
CA SER A 69 -3.93 1.56 -18.46
C SER A 69 -5.33 0.95 -18.39
N ASP A 70 -6.20 1.44 -17.51
CA ASP A 70 -7.59 0.99 -17.28
C ASP A 70 -7.75 -0.54 -17.09
N MET A 71 -6.77 -1.19 -16.46
CA MET A 71 -6.72 -2.64 -16.30
C MET A 71 -7.46 -3.15 -15.06
N GLY A 72 -7.94 -2.27 -14.19
CA GLY A 72 -8.72 -2.61 -13.01
C GLY A 72 -7.91 -2.96 -11.76
N TYR A 73 -8.62 -3.43 -10.73
CA TYR A 73 -8.07 -3.64 -9.39
C TYR A 73 -7.36 -4.98 -9.22
N LEU A 74 -7.76 -6.02 -9.98
CA LEU A 74 -7.02 -7.28 -10.00
C LEU A 74 -5.60 -7.05 -10.55
N ALA A 75 -5.49 -6.36 -11.68
CA ALA A 75 -4.21 -5.98 -12.25
C ALA A 75 -3.37 -5.15 -11.27
N HIS A 76 -3.98 -4.15 -10.62
CA HIS A 76 -3.29 -3.31 -9.63
C HIS A 76 -2.80 -4.12 -8.42
N THR A 77 -3.58 -5.09 -7.95
CA THR A 77 -3.19 -5.98 -6.86
C THR A 77 -2.01 -6.89 -7.25
N ILE A 78 -2.00 -7.39 -8.48
CA ILE A 78 -0.89 -8.17 -9.04
C ILE A 78 0.40 -7.34 -9.13
N VAL A 79 0.31 -6.10 -9.60
CA VAL A 79 1.47 -5.19 -9.62
C VAL A 79 1.99 -4.95 -8.21
N MET A 80 1.09 -4.67 -7.25
CA MET A 80 1.44 -4.48 -5.84
C MET A 80 2.14 -5.71 -5.26
N GLU A 81 1.68 -6.92 -5.60
CA GLU A 81 2.26 -8.18 -5.15
C GLU A 81 3.68 -8.36 -5.67
N GLU A 82 3.91 -8.25 -6.99
CA GLU A 82 5.22 -8.50 -7.58
C GLU A 82 6.27 -7.42 -7.23
N VAL A 83 5.86 -6.14 -7.12
CA VAL A 83 6.73 -5.07 -6.62
C VAL A 83 7.12 -5.33 -5.15
N SER A 84 6.15 -5.73 -4.32
CA SER A 84 6.40 -6.02 -2.90
C SER A 84 7.20 -7.30 -2.68
N ARG A 85 7.12 -8.27 -3.61
CA ARG A 85 7.96 -9.47 -3.61
C ARG A 85 9.44 -9.12 -3.72
N ALA A 86 9.78 -8.10 -4.50
CA ALA A 86 11.15 -7.59 -4.61
C ALA A 86 11.53 -6.70 -3.40
N SER A 87 10.60 -5.82 -2.96
CA SER A 87 10.80 -4.96 -1.78
C SER A 87 9.47 -4.51 -1.19
N GLY A 88 9.18 -4.90 0.06
CA GLY A 88 7.96 -4.49 0.76
C GLY A 88 7.83 -2.98 0.90
N GLY A 89 8.92 -2.28 1.23
CA GLY A 89 8.90 -0.83 1.39
C GLY A 89 8.70 -0.07 0.07
N ILE A 90 9.31 -0.52 -1.03
CA ILE A 90 9.07 0.08 -2.35
C ILE A 90 7.63 -0.19 -2.79
N GLY A 91 7.10 -1.39 -2.54
CA GLY A 91 5.69 -1.71 -2.78
C GLY A 91 4.73 -0.82 -1.99
N LEU A 92 5.04 -0.52 -0.72
CA LEU A 92 4.23 0.40 0.08
C LEU A 92 4.20 1.81 -0.53
N SER A 93 5.34 2.36 -0.93
CA SER A 93 5.42 3.66 -1.61
C SER A 93 4.66 3.68 -2.93
N TYR A 94 4.79 2.61 -3.73
CA TYR A 94 4.04 2.40 -4.95
C TYR A 94 2.52 2.45 -4.70
N GLY A 95 2.01 1.67 -3.74
CA GLY A 95 0.58 1.62 -3.41
C GLY A 95 0.05 2.95 -2.85
N ALA A 96 0.83 3.65 -2.04
CA ALA A 96 0.46 4.97 -1.52
C ALA A 96 0.34 6.02 -2.64
N HIS A 97 1.21 5.94 -3.65
CA HIS A 97 1.14 6.81 -4.82
C HIS A 97 -0.05 6.42 -5.72
N SER A 98 -0.04 5.20 -6.26
CA SER A 98 -0.92 4.76 -7.34
C SER A 98 -2.38 4.57 -6.88
N ASN A 99 -2.59 4.11 -5.64
CA ASN A 99 -3.94 3.86 -5.13
C ASN A 99 -4.44 4.97 -4.21
N LEU A 100 -3.65 5.40 -3.20
CA LEU A 100 -4.14 6.39 -2.25
C LEU A 100 -4.26 7.80 -2.85
N CYS A 101 -3.30 8.23 -3.66
CA CYS A 101 -3.33 9.57 -4.26
C CYS A 101 -3.98 9.56 -5.64
N VAL A 102 -3.42 8.80 -6.59
CA VAL A 102 -3.85 8.78 -7.99
C VAL A 102 -5.30 8.33 -8.12
N ASN A 103 -5.65 7.19 -7.55
CA ASN A 103 -7.01 6.65 -7.65
C ASN A 103 -8.04 7.54 -6.93
N GLN A 104 -7.68 8.20 -5.82
CA GLN A 104 -8.57 9.15 -5.14
C GLN A 104 -8.87 10.37 -5.99
N ILE A 105 -7.86 10.95 -6.65
CA ILE A 105 -8.05 12.08 -7.56
C ILE A 105 -8.86 11.62 -8.78
N PHE A 106 -8.56 10.46 -9.34
CA PHE A 106 -9.30 9.91 -10.47
C PHE A 106 -10.79 9.73 -10.16
N LYS A 107 -11.12 9.14 -9.01
CA LYS A 107 -12.51 8.83 -8.63
C LYS A 107 -13.32 10.06 -8.19
N ASN A 108 -12.71 11.00 -7.49
CA ASN A 108 -13.43 12.08 -6.80
C ASN A 108 -13.14 13.47 -7.37
N GLY A 109 -12.11 13.63 -8.22
CA GLY A 109 -11.79 14.89 -8.88
C GLY A 109 -12.79 15.26 -9.97
N ASN A 110 -12.92 16.55 -10.24
CA ASN A 110 -13.56 17.04 -11.44
C ASN A 110 -12.59 16.95 -12.65
N ASP A 111 -13.08 17.22 -13.87
CA ASP A 111 -12.26 17.05 -15.07
C ASP A 111 -11.02 17.94 -15.07
N ALA A 112 -11.14 19.21 -14.63
CA ALA A 112 -10.01 20.12 -14.54
C ALA A 112 -8.92 19.60 -13.57
N GLN A 113 -9.32 19.01 -12.43
CA GLN A 113 -8.41 18.41 -11.48
C GLN A 113 -7.73 17.14 -12.05
N ARG A 114 -8.49 16.28 -12.74
CA ARG A 114 -7.96 15.10 -13.42
C ARG A 114 -6.94 15.47 -14.48
N GLU A 115 -7.28 16.42 -15.36
CA GLU A 115 -6.40 16.91 -16.42
C GLU A 115 -5.11 17.56 -15.86
N LYS A 116 -5.23 18.30 -14.76
CA LYS A 116 -4.10 18.98 -14.13
C LYS A 116 -3.12 18.01 -13.45
N TYR A 117 -3.63 17.02 -12.70
CA TYR A 117 -2.79 16.22 -11.79
C TYR A 117 -2.45 14.83 -12.31
N LEU A 118 -3.38 14.13 -12.96
CA LEU A 118 -3.19 12.71 -13.28
C LEU A 118 -2.05 12.46 -14.28
N PRO A 119 -1.88 13.19 -15.39
CA PRO A 119 -0.82 12.87 -16.35
C PRO A 119 0.58 12.85 -15.74
N LYS A 120 0.90 13.82 -14.87
CA LYS A 120 2.20 13.90 -14.20
C LYS A 120 2.39 12.86 -13.11
N LEU A 121 1.31 12.48 -12.43
CA LEU A 121 1.32 11.42 -11.43
C LEU A 121 1.47 10.04 -12.11
N VAL A 122 0.77 9.79 -13.19
CA VAL A 122 0.81 8.51 -13.92
C VAL A 122 2.16 8.30 -14.60
N SER A 123 2.80 9.36 -15.10
CA SER A 123 4.16 9.29 -15.69
C SER A 123 5.28 9.14 -14.65
N GLY A 124 4.99 9.37 -13.35
CA GLY A 124 6.02 9.41 -12.31
C GLY A 124 6.84 10.70 -12.26
N GLU A 125 6.51 11.71 -13.08
CA GLU A 125 7.09 13.06 -12.99
C GLU A 125 6.76 13.70 -11.64
N HIS A 126 5.51 13.53 -11.18
CA HIS A 126 5.06 13.92 -9.86
C HIS A 126 4.80 12.70 -8.97
N ILE A 127 5.16 12.81 -7.72
CA ILE A 127 4.90 11.79 -6.70
C ILE A 127 3.68 12.21 -5.89
N GLY A 128 2.79 11.25 -5.59
CA GLY A 128 1.58 11.46 -4.83
C GLY A 128 1.66 10.89 -3.42
N ALA A 129 0.96 11.55 -2.49
CA ALA A 129 0.76 11.09 -1.13
C ALA A 129 -0.68 11.36 -0.66
N LEU A 130 -1.13 10.62 0.36
CA LEU A 130 -2.39 10.87 1.05
C LEU A 130 -2.12 11.09 2.55
N ALA A 131 -2.77 12.07 3.14
CA ALA A 131 -2.58 12.42 4.54
C ALA A 131 -3.91 12.57 5.29
N MET A 132 -4.26 11.55 6.06
CA MET A 132 -5.42 11.59 6.96
C MET A 132 -5.02 11.57 8.44
N SER A 133 -4.03 10.76 8.80
CA SER A 133 -3.62 10.53 10.20
C SER A 133 -2.93 11.74 10.82
N GLU A 134 -3.15 11.93 12.12
CA GLU A 134 -2.49 12.94 12.95
C GLU A 134 -1.86 12.28 14.17
N PRO A 135 -0.94 12.94 14.91
CA PRO A 135 -0.32 12.34 16.10
C PRO A 135 -1.31 11.78 17.11
N ASN A 136 -2.49 12.40 17.23
CA ASN A 136 -3.55 12.02 18.17
C ASN A 136 -4.82 11.47 17.50
N ALA A 137 -4.80 11.20 16.19
CA ALA A 137 -5.93 10.68 15.42
C ALA A 137 -5.46 9.68 14.37
N GLY A 138 -5.22 8.43 14.79
CA GLY A 138 -4.86 7.29 13.95
C GLY A 138 -6.10 6.44 13.63
N SER A 139 -6.43 5.47 14.49
CA SER A 139 -7.62 4.63 14.33
C SER A 139 -8.93 5.42 14.38
N ASP A 140 -9.00 6.43 15.23
CA ASP A 140 -10.09 7.41 15.25
C ASP A 140 -9.78 8.62 14.36
N VAL A 141 -9.68 8.37 13.07
CA VAL A 141 -9.30 9.39 12.08
C VAL A 141 -10.29 10.55 12.00
N VAL A 142 -11.55 10.33 12.34
CA VAL A 142 -12.60 11.38 12.34
C VAL A 142 -12.36 12.42 13.45
N SER A 143 -11.61 12.07 14.49
CA SER A 143 -11.19 12.99 15.56
C SER A 143 -10.02 13.92 15.15
N MET A 144 -9.61 13.94 13.88
CA MET A 144 -8.56 14.84 13.37
C MET A 144 -8.83 16.30 13.76
N LYS A 145 -7.75 17.08 13.88
CA LYS A 145 -7.79 18.47 14.34
C LYS A 145 -7.26 19.48 13.34
N LEU A 146 -6.62 19.06 12.24
CA LEU A 146 -6.21 19.95 11.16
C LEU A 146 -7.41 20.78 10.70
N LYS A 147 -7.33 22.10 10.82
CA LYS A 147 -8.41 23.03 10.46
C LYS A 147 -8.22 23.57 9.07
N ALA A 148 -9.33 23.85 8.37
CA ALA A 148 -9.37 24.55 7.11
C ALA A 148 -10.41 25.66 7.20
N GLU A 149 -9.98 26.90 7.40
CA GLU A 149 -10.84 28.09 7.50
C GLU A 149 -11.03 28.74 6.14
N LYS A 150 -12.27 28.92 5.72
CA LYS A 150 -12.57 29.58 4.43
C LYS A 150 -12.32 31.09 4.51
N ARG A 151 -11.50 31.61 3.59
CA ARG A 151 -11.21 33.05 3.44
C ARG A 151 -11.31 33.45 1.97
N GLY A 152 -12.47 33.96 1.55
CA GLY A 152 -12.73 34.32 0.17
C GLY A 152 -12.74 33.10 -0.75
N ASP A 153 -11.84 33.07 -1.71
CA ASP A 153 -11.67 32.03 -2.72
C ASP A 153 -10.64 30.95 -2.33
N LYS A 154 -10.20 30.93 -1.07
CA LYS A 154 -9.23 29.97 -0.55
C LYS A 154 -9.58 29.47 0.85
N TYR A 155 -8.91 28.40 1.25
CA TYR A 155 -8.92 27.86 2.61
C TYR A 155 -7.54 28.01 3.24
N ILE A 156 -7.52 28.38 4.52
CA ILE A 156 -6.30 28.49 5.31
C ILE A 156 -6.23 27.25 6.21
N LEU A 157 -5.23 26.40 5.98
CA LEU A 157 -5.02 25.19 6.74
C LEU A 157 -4.02 25.43 7.87
N ASN A 158 -4.34 24.96 9.08
CA ASN A 158 -3.47 25.02 10.26
C ASN A 158 -3.51 23.70 11.06
N GLY A 159 -2.32 23.14 11.33
CA GLY A 159 -2.13 21.89 12.05
C GLY A 159 -1.08 20.99 11.39
N ASN A 160 -1.11 19.70 11.70
CA ASN A 160 -0.14 18.76 11.16
C ASN A 160 -0.76 17.40 10.83
N LYS A 161 -0.06 16.63 10.00
CA LYS A 161 -0.34 15.22 9.67
C LYS A 161 0.88 14.38 9.97
N MET A 162 0.71 13.13 10.38
CA MET A 162 1.78 12.26 10.83
C MET A 162 1.78 10.92 10.09
N TRP A 163 2.96 10.33 9.95
CA TRP A 163 3.22 9.04 9.29
C TRP A 163 2.84 9.02 7.80
N ILE A 164 3.13 10.11 7.09
CA ILE A 164 2.70 10.23 5.69
C ILE A 164 3.73 9.61 4.75
N THR A 165 3.35 8.46 4.17
CA THR A 165 4.12 7.76 3.14
C THR A 165 4.29 8.63 1.91
N ASN A 166 5.49 8.63 1.32
CA ASN A 166 5.94 9.50 0.24
C ASN A 166 6.00 10.99 0.59
N GLY A 167 5.58 11.39 1.80
CA GLY A 167 5.53 12.81 2.20
C GLY A 167 6.79 13.61 1.92
N PRO A 168 8.02 13.09 2.17
CA PRO A 168 9.24 13.82 1.86
C PRO A 168 9.42 14.18 0.39
N ASP A 169 8.97 13.32 -0.52
CA ASP A 169 9.23 13.40 -1.95
C ASP A 169 8.02 13.87 -2.76
N ALA A 170 6.81 13.78 -2.20
CA ALA A 170 5.57 14.05 -2.92
C ALA A 170 5.44 15.50 -3.42
N HIS A 171 4.80 15.64 -4.57
CA HIS A 171 4.46 16.90 -5.23
C HIS A 171 2.98 17.23 -5.03
N THR A 172 2.14 16.20 -4.96
CA THR A 172 0.68 16.32 -4.86
C THR A 172 0.19 15.49 -3.68
N PHE A 173 -0.65 16.08 -2.84
CA PHE A 173 -1.14 15.48 -1.61
C PHE A 173 -2.67 15.51 -1.58
N VAL A 174 -3.31 14.40 -1.24
CA VAL A 174 -4.71 14.37 -0.84
C VAL A 174 -4.77 14.52 0.68
N ILE A 175 -5.30 15.66 1.14
CA ILE A 175 -5.32 16.05 2.57
C ILE A 175 -6.77 16.10 3.06
N TYR A 176 -7.01 15.60 4.27
CA TYR A 176 -8.30 15.72 4.94
C TYR A 176 -8.20 16.68 6.11
N ALA A 177 -9.08 17.70 6.15
CA ALA A 177 -9.09 18.75 7.18
C ALA A 177 -10.52 19.11 7.61
N LYS A 178 -10.67 19.67 8.81
CA LYS A 178 -11.98 20.15 9.32
C LYS A 178 -12.29 21.55 8.80
N THR A 179 -13.31 21.65 7.99
CA THR A 179 -13.95 22.92 7.58
C THR A 179 -15.03 23.37 8.57
N ASP A 180 -15.68 22.42 9.26
CA ASP A 180 -16.59 22.69 10.38
C ASP A 180 -16.25 21.76 11.57
N PRO A 181 -15.63 22.29 12.64
CA PRO A 181 -15.26 21.49 13.81
C PRO A 181 -16.45 20.92 14.59
N ASN A 182 -17.67 21.50 14.41
CA ASN A 182 -18.86 21.11 15.15
C ASN A 182 -19.75 20.09 14.42
N ALA A 183 -19.52 19.87 13.12
CA ALA A 183 -20.35 18.98 12.30
C ALA A 183 -19.90 17.50 12.33
N GLY A 184 -18.93 17.13 13.19
CA GLY A 184 -18.40 15.76 13.28
C GLY A 184 -17.84 15.26 11.95
N PRO A 185 -18.24 14.05 11.48
CA PRO A 185 -17.77 13.52 10.19
C PRO A 185 -18.13 14.38 8.99
N ARG A 186 -19.26 15.11 9.04
CA ARG A 186 -19.72 16.01 7.96
C ARG A 186 -18.97 17.34 7.92
N GLY A 187 -18.15 17.61 8.91
CA GLY A 187 -17.26 18.79 8.93
C GLY A 187 -15.89 18.56 8.34
N ILE A 188 -15.63 17.39 7.75
CA ILE A 188 -14.34 17.05 7.14
C ILE A 188 -14.44 17.25 5.62
N THR A 189 -13.44 17.91 5.03
CA THR A 189 -13.31 18.16 3.60
C THR A 189 -11.97 17.59 3.10
N ALA A 190 -11.96 17.04 1.89
CA ALA A 190 -10.75 16.60 1.21
C ALA A 190 -10.22 17.70 0.30
N PHE A 191 -8.91 17.89 0.27
CA PHE A 191 -8.21 18.89 -0.54
C PHE A 191 -7.07 18.25 -1.33
N ILE A 192 -6.81 18.76 -2.53
CA ILE A 192 -5.56 18.54 -3.24
C ILE A 192 -4.60 19.67 -2.87
N VAL A 193 -3.50 19.34 -2.20
CA VAL A 193 -2.46 20.30 -1.80
C VAL A 193 -1.21 20.05 -2.62
N GLU A 194 -0.64 21.11 -3.17
CA GLU A 194 0.62 21.07 -3.91
C GLU A 194 1.80 21.39 -2.96
N ARG A 195 2.95 20.78 -3.21
CA ARG A 195 4.14 20.89 -2.34
C ARG A 195 4.63 22.32 -2.10
N ASP A 196 4.35 23.22 -3.06
CA ASP A 196 4.87 24.58 -3.06
C ASP A 196 3.82 25.62 -2.60
N PHE A 197 2.67 25.17 -2.08
CA PHE A 197 1.69 26.10 -1.52
C PHE A 197 2.26 26.83 -0.32
N PRO A 198 2.05 28.18 -0.22
CA PRO A 198 2.52 28.97 0.91
C PRO A 198 2.01 28.39 2.24
N GLY A 199 2.87 28.29 3.23
CA GLY A 199 2.54 27.77 4.56
C GLY A 199 2.49 26.24 4.66
N PHE A 200 2.79 25.50 3.58
CA PHE A 200 2.95 24.06 3.62
C PHE A 200 4.43 23.67 3.76
N SER A 201 4.72 22.76 4.68
CA SER A 201 6.07 22.22 4.85
C SER A 201 6.06 20.74 5.22
N ARG A 202 7.18 20.09 4.97
CA ARG A 202 7.48 18.71 5.31
C ARG A 202 8.52 18.71 6.40
N ALA A 203 8.16 18.18 7.56
CA ALA A 203 9.03 18.15 8.72
C ALA A 203 9.95 16.91 8.69
N GLN A 204 10.37 16.47 9.85
CA GLN A 204 11.32 15.38 10.01
C GLN A 204 10.90 14.10 9.30
N LYS A 205 11.80 13.54 8.48
CA LYS A 205 11.71 12.18 7.98
C LYS A 205 11.84 11.19 9.15
N LEU A 206 10.94 10.20 9.18
CA LEU A 206 10.88 9.25 10.29
C LEU A 206 11.83 8.08 10.07
N ASP A 207 12.53 7.68 11.13
CA ASP A 207 13.24 6.41 11.21
C ASP A 207 12.29 5.32 11.71
N LYS A 208 12.10 4.26 10.92
CA LYS A 208 11.06 3.25 11.14
C LYS A 208 11.67 1.87 11.42
N LEU A 209 10.90 1.01 12.08
CA LEU A 209 11.25 -0.40 12.30
C LEU A 209 11.45 -1.15 10.97
N GLY A 210 10.50 -1.04 10.07
CA GLY A 210 10.47 -1.64 8.73
C GLY A 210 9.96 -0.65 7.69
N MET A 211 9.75 -1.13 6.46
CA MET A 211 9.39 -0.28 5.32
C MET A 211 10.36 0.91 5.17
N ARG A 212 11.64 0.66 5.46
CA ARG A 212 12.65 1.71 5.52
C ARG A 212 12.94 2.30 4.14
N SER A 213 12.81 1.51 3.09
CA SER A 213 12.87 1.97 1.69
C SER A 213 11.63 2.77 1.24
N SER A 214 10.71 3.11 2.16
CA SER A 214 9.54 3.97 1.91
C SER A 214 9.67 5.24 2.73
N ASN A 215 9.92 6.38 2.08
CA ASN A 215 10.09 7.66 2.76
C ASN A 215 8.79 8.10 3.44
N THR A 216 8.87 8.48 4.71
CA THR A 216 7.71 8.81 5.55
C THR A 216 8.04 10.01 6.42
N CYS A 217 7.15 10.99 6.54
CA CYS A 217 7.37 12.17 7.37
C CYS A 217 6.10 12.68 8.04
N GLU A 218 6.28 13.73 8.84
CA GLU A 218 5.25 14.65 9.28
C GLU A 218 5.05 15.74 8.23
N LEU A 219 3.80 16.19 8.05
CA LEU A 219 3.44 17.38 7.27
C LEU A 219 2.95 18.48 8.22
N VAL A 220 3.37 19.71 7.97
CA VAL A 220 3.03 20.86 8.79
C VAL A 220 2.36 21.94 7.94
N PHE A 221 1.28 22.49 8.46
CA PHE A 221 0.46 23.53 7.84
C PHE A 221 0.43 24.74 8.78
N GLU A 222 1.03 25.86 8.38
CA GLU A 222 1.08 27.12 9.11
C GLU A 222 0.55 28.22 8.20
N ASP A 223 -0.72 28.57 8.40
CA ASP A 223 -1.47 29.43 7.49
C ASP A 223 -1.37 29.01 6.02
N CYS A 224 -1.42 27.70 5.77
CA CYS A 224 -1.27 27.16 4.42
C CYS A 224 -2.45 27.54 3.54
N GLU A 225 -2.16 28.23 2.45
CA GLU A 225 -3.15 28.73 1.50
C GLU A 225 -3.49 27.67 0.44
N VAL A 226 -4.74 27.20 0.42
CA VAL A 226 -5.23 26.24 -0.55
C VAL A 226 -6.40 26.86 -1.32
N PRO A 227 -6.34 26.98 -2.67
CA PRO A 227 -7.46 27.49 -3.46
C PRO A 227 -8.73 26.67 -3.27
N ALA A 228 -9.91 27.29 -3.27
CA ALA A 228 -11.17 26.61 -3.09
C ALA A 228 -11.47 25.59 -4.22
N GLU A 229 -10.93 25.83 -5.42
CA GLU A 229 -11.00 24.89 -6.55
C GLU A 229 -10.24 23.58 -6.31
N ASN A 230 -9.37 23.52 -5.29
CA ASN A 230 -8.62 22.33 -4.88
C ASN A 230 -9.39 21.44 -3.89
N ILE A 231 -10.67 21.73 -3.58
CA ILE A 231 -11.52 20.78 -2.88
C ILE A 231 -11.69 19.53 -3.76
N LEU A 232 -11.37 18.37 -3.20
CA LEU A 232 -11.60 17.08 -3.85
C LEU A 232 -12.99 16.56 -3.45
N GLY A 233 -13.90 16.48 -4.42
CA GLY A 233 -15.32 16.24 -4.17
C GLY A 233 -16.06 17.52 -3.78
N LYS A 234 -16.74 17.52 -2.62
CA LYS A 234 -17.48 18.68 -2.11
C LYS A 234 -17.10 18.99 -0.66
N GLU A 235 -17.29 20.26 -0.28
CA GLU A 235 -17.12 20.69 1.12
C GLU A 235 -18.02 19.86 2.06
N GLY A 236 -17.46 19.36 3.17
CA GLY A 236 -18.14 18.52 4.14
C GLY A 236 -18.28 17.05 3.74
N GLU A 237 -17.88 16.66 2.53
CA GLU A 237 -17.95 15.27 2.05
C GLU A 237 -16.61 14.52 2.15
N GLY A 238 -15.61 15.03 2.87
CA GLY A 238 -14.28 14.41 2.97
C GLY A 238 -14.31 12.99 3.48
N VAL A 239 -15.19 12.65 4.43
CA VAL A 239 -15.35 11.27 4.91
C VAL A 239 -15.91 10.35 3.80
N ARG A 240 -16.83 10.85 2.95
CA ARG A 240 -17.32 10.08 1.80
C ARG A 240 -16.19 9.80 0.79
N VAL A 241 -15.40 10.82 0.49
CA VAL A 241 -14.21 10.69 -0.37
C VAL A 241 -13.24 9.66 0.22
N LEU A 242 -12.92 9.78 1.52
CA LEU A 242 -12.03 8.85 2.20
C LEU A 242 -12.56 7.41 2.15
N MET A 243 -13.81 7.20 2.54
CA MET A 243 -14.41 5.86 2.60
C MET A 243 -14.54 5.22 1.22
N SER A 244 -14.85 6.00 0.16
CA SER A 244 -14.90 5.48 -1.20
C SER A 244 -13.55 4.93 -1.71
N GLY A 245 -12.43 5.39 -1.13
CA GLY A 245 -11.09 4.91 -1.45
C GLY A 245 -10.61 3.76 -0.58
N LEU A 246 -10.98 3.75 0.72
CA LEU A 246 -10.43 2.80 1.69
C LEU A 246 -10.70 1.33 1.36
N ASP A 247 -11.82 1.00 0.73
CA ASP A 247 -12.14 -0.39 0.39
C ASP A 247 -11.23 -0.88 -0.75
N TYR A 248 -10.99 -0.04 -1.76
CA TYR A 248 -10.02 -0.32 -2.82
C TYR A 248 -8.58 -0.29 -2.32
N GLU A 249 -8.25 0.63 -1.39
CA GLU A 249 -6.94 0.70 -0.74
C GLU A 249 -6.62 -0.60 -0.01
N ARG A 250 -7.53 -1.05 0.85
CA ARG A 250 -7.33 -2.29 1.62
C ARG A 250 -7.11 -3.49 0.73
N LEU A 251 -7.86 -3.56 -0.36
CA LEU A 251 -7.69 -4.64 -1.33
C LEU A 251 -6.33 -4.58 -2.02
N VAL A 252 -6.00 -3.47 -2.70
CA VAL A 252 -4.72 -3.34 -3.43
C VAL A 252 -3.54 -3.51 -2.49
N LEU A 253 -3.62 -2.93 -1.29
CA LEU A 253 -2.60 -3.06 -0.26
C LEU A 253 -2.40 -4.52 0.20
N SER A 254 -3.44 -5.39 0.07
CA SER A 254 -3.33 -6.83 0.36
C SER A 254 -2.33 -7.55 -0.54
N GLY A 255 -2.03 -7.02 -1.72
CA GLY A 255 -0.95 -7.52 -2.58
C GLY A 255 0.43 -7.44 -1.93
N GLY A 256 0.67 -6.44 -1.07
CA GLY A 256 1.94 -6.31 -0.35
C GLY A 256 2.30 -7.50 0.53
N PRO A 257 1.44 -7.90 1.47
CA PRO A 257 1.62 -9.13 2.24
C PRO A 257 1.78 -10.39 1.39
N LEU A 258 1.03 -10.51 0.27
CA LEU A 258 1.19 -11.65 -0.67
C LEU A 258 2.60 -11.67 -1.26
N GLY A 259 3.12 -10.52 -1.69
CA GLY A 259 4.49 -10.38 -2.19
C GLY A 259 5.54 -10.78 -1.15
N ILE A 260 5.37 -10.33 0.10
CA ILE A 260 6.27 -10.71 1.21
C ILE A 260 6.22 -12.21 1.48
N MET A 261 5.03 -12.83 1.50
CA MET A 261 4.88 -14.27 1.67
C MET A 261 5.57 -15.05 0.55
N GLN A 262 5.42 -14.60 -0.72
CA GLN A 262 6.11 -15.21 -1.84
C GLN A 262 7.62 -15.07 -1.72
N SER A 263 8.13 -13.89 -1.32
CA SER A 263 9.56 -13.68 -1.07
C SER A 263 10.10 -14.62 0.01
N CYS A 264 9.35 -14.87 1.07
CA CYS A 264 9.71 -15.86 2.08
C CYS A 264 9.87 -17.27 1.47
N MET A 265 8.93 -17.68 0.60
CA MET A 265 9.00 -18.97 -0.09
C MET A 265 10.18 -19.05 -1.07
N ASP A 266 10.44 -17.97 -1.80
CA ASP A 266 11.57 -17.90 -2.76
C ASP A 266 12.94 -18.07 -2.08
N ILE A 267 13.04 -17.66 -0.81
CA ILE A 267 14.25 -17.83 0.01
C ILE A 267 14.29 -19.21 0.66
N VAL A 268 13.19 -19.63 1.27
CA VAL A 268 13.13 -20.85 2.08
C VAL A 268 13.27 -22.12 1.21
N VAL A 269 12.56 -22.19 0.07
CA VAL A 269 12.52 -23.41 -0.73
C VAL A 269 13.90 -23.82 -1.26
N PRO A 270 14.70 -22.96 -1.90
CA PRO A 270 16.07 -23.32 -2.27
C PRO A 270 16.95 -23.65 -1.03
N TYR A 271 16.84 -22.82 0.00
CA TYR A 271 17.67 -22.99 1.21
C TYR A 271 17.51 -24.37 1.87
N ILE A 272 16.29 -24.87 2.01
CA ILE A 272 16.05 -26.18 2.64
C ILE A 272 16.58 -27.35 1.80
N HIS A 273 16.78 -27.16 0.49
CA HIS A 273 17.43 -28.14 -0.38
C HIS A 273 18.96 -28.12 -0.22
N ASP A 274 19.56 -26.95 -0.14
CA ASP A 274 21.00 -26.77 -0.13
C ASP A 274 21.62 -27.00 1.26
N ARG A 275 20.91 -26.57 2.32
CA ARG A 275 21.39 -26.69 3.70
C ARG A 275 21.34 -28.13 4.20
N GLN A 276 22.47 -28.64 4.61
CA GLN A 276 22.57 -30.00 5.15
C GLN A 276 22.88 -30.02 6.65
N GLN A 277 22.21 -30.89 7.38
CA GLN A 277 22.49 -31.24 8.78
C GLN A 277 22.17 -32.72 9.03
N PHE A 278 22.85 -33.33 9.97
CA PHE A 278 22.71 -34.76 10.26
C PHE A 278 22.83 -35.65 9.02
N GLY A 279 23.71 -35.26 8.08
CA GLY A 279 24.01 -36.02 6.87
C GLY A 279 23.01 -35.97 5.75
N GLN A 280 22.02 -35.05 5.81
CA GLN A 280 21.00 -34.89 4.75
C GLN A 280 20.52 -33.44 4.66
N SER A 281 19.85 -33.13 3.56
CA SER A 281 19.16 -31.83 3.36
C SER A 281 18.12 -31.62 4.46
N ILE A 282 18.05 -30.40 5.03
CA ILE A 282 17.09 -30.08 6.08
C ILE A 282 15.64 -30.22 5.61
N GLY A 283 15.36 -30.08 4.31
CA GLY A 283 14.05 -30.30 3.71
C GLY A 283 13.53 -31.74 3.82
N GLN A 284 14.38 -32.70 4.23
CA GLN A 284 13.98 -34.08 4.46
C GLN A 284 13.43 -34.32 5.87
N PHE A 285 13.59 -33.37 6.79
CA PHE A 285 13.04 -33.48 8.14
C PHE A 285 11.55 -33.15 8.20
N GLN A 286 10.75 -34.01 8.83
CA GLN A 286 9.28 -33.84 8.85
C GLN A 286 8.82 -32.55 9.50
N LEU A 287 9.53 -32.01 10.51
CA LEU A 287 9.19 -30.72 11.13
C LEU A 287 9.45 -29.54 10.20
N VAL A 288 10.44 -29.63 9.32
CA VAL A 288 10.69 -28.63 8.26
C VAL A 288 9.61 -28.73 7.19
N GLN A 289 9.30 -29.95 6.73
CA GLN A 289 8.23 -30.20 5.75
C GLN A 289 6.87 -29.69 6.24
N GLY A 290 6.52 -29.94 7.52
CA GLY A 290 5.29 -29.44 8.13
C GLY A 290 5.20 -27.92 8.09
N LYS A 291 6.29 -27.21 8.44
CA LYS A 291 6.33 -25.77 8.43
C LYS A 291 6.17 -25.19 6.99
N VAL A 292 6.87 -25.76 6.02
CA VAL A 292 6.76 -25.35 4.61
C VAL A 292 5.36 -25.65 4.04
N ALA A 293 4.74 -26.75 4.42
CA ALA A 293 3.37 -27.09 4.05
C ALA A 293 2.36 -26.04 4.58
N ASP A 294 2.52 -25.60 5.84
CA ASP A 294 1.71 -24.52 6.41
C ASP A 294 1.90 -23.20 5.66
N MET A 295 3.14 -22.81 5.38
CA MET A 295 3.47 -21.61 4.62
C MET A 295 2.80 -21.63 3.22
N TYR A 296 2.97 -22.71 2.48
CA TYR A 296 2.39 -22.88 1.13
C TYR A 296 0.86 -22.81 1.15
N THR A 297 0.23 -23.55 2.07
CA THR A 297 -1.23 -23.65 2.15
C THR A 297 -1.85 -22.30 2.53
N GLN A 298 -1.29 -21.63 3.55
CA GLN A 298 -1.79 -20.35 4.03
C GLN A 298 -1.62 -19.25 2.99
N MET A 299 -0.48 -19.20 2.28
CA MET A 299 -0.24 -18.25 1.20
C MET A 299 -1.25 -18.41 0.06
N ASN A 300 -1.51 -19.65 -0.40
CA ASN A 300 -2.47 -19.89 -1.46
C ASN A 300 -3.92 -19.58 -1.03
N ALA A 301 -4.29 -19.84 0.22
CA ALA A 301 -5.58 -19.45 0.76
C ALA A 301 -5.74 -17.91 0.78
N ALA A 302 -4.69 -17.19 1.20
CA ALA A 302 -4.68 -15.72 1.20
C ALA A 302 -4.80 -15.17 -0.23
N ARG A 303 -4.05 -15.73 -1.20
CA ARG A 303 -4.17 -15.34 -2.62
C ARG A 303 -5.56 -15.55 -3.17
N ALA A 304 -6.14 -16.72 -2.97
CA ALA A 304 -7.50 -17.03 -3.44
C ALA A 304 -8.50 -16.00 -2.92
N TYR A 305 -8.41 -15.65 -1.63
CA TYR A 305 -9.30 -14.65 -1.03
C TYR A 305 -9.06 -13.26 -1.63
N VAL A 306 -7.81 -12.79 -1.66
CA VAL A 306 -7.45 -11.47 -2.17
C VAL A 306 -7.85 -11.32 -3.65
N TYR A 307 -7.56 -12.29 -4.50
CA TYR A 307 -7.89 -12.22 -5.92
C TYR A 307 -9.39 -12.26 -6.17
N THR A 308 -10.14 -13.03 -5.39
CA THR A 308 -11.61 -13.04 -5.47
C THR A 308 -12.20 -11.68 -5.11
N VAL A 309 -11.68 -11.03 -4.06
CA VAL A 309 -12.11 -9.67 -3.69
C VAL A 309 -11.70 -8.65 -4.76
N ALA A 310 -10.52 -8.82 -5.37
CA ALA A 310 -10.05 -7.95 -6.46
C ALA A 310 -10.99 -8.03 -7.68
N GLN A 311 -11.37 -9.22 -8.09
CA GLN A 311 -12.34 -9.43 -9.16
C GLN A 311 -13.72 -8.85 -8.81
N SER A 312 -14.15 -8.91 -7.54
CA SER A 312 -15.38 -8.24 -7.07
C SER A 312 -15.28 -6.72 -7.17
N CYS A 313 -14.10 -6.14 -6.90
CA CYS A 313 -13.86 -4.71 -7.09
C CYS A 313 -14.02 -4.31 -8.57
N ASP A 314 -13.49 -5.11 -9.49
CA ASP A 314 -13.59 -4.85 -10.94
C ASP A 314 -15.04 -4.90 -11.44
N ARG A 315 -15.88 -5.73 -10.82
CA ARG A 315 -17.33 -5.77 -11.10
C ARG A 315 -18.16 -4.73 -10.35
N GLY A 316 -17.53 -3.93 -9.44
CA GLY A 316 -18.23 -2.98 -8.58
C GLY A 316 -19.07 -3.63 -7.46
N GLU A 317 -18.78 -4.88 -7.12
CA GLU A 317 -19.52 -5.70 -6.15
C GLU A 317 -18.83 -5.80 -4.77
N THR A 318 -17.64 -5.18 -4.61
CA THR A 318 -16.87 -5.31 -3.38
C THR A 318 -17.63 -4.72 -2.18
N THR A 319 -17.46 -5.36 -1.02
CA THR A 319 -17.96 -4.84 0.25
C THR A 319 -16.80 -4.41 1.15
N ARG A 320 -17.11 -3.51 2.07
CA ARG A 320 -16.13 -3.03 3.05
C ARG A 320 -15.58 -4.17 3.92
N LYS A 321 -16.45 -5.13 4.31
CA LYS A 321 -16.04 -6.29 5.12
C LYS A 321 -15.11 -7.22 4.34
N ASP A 322 -15.33 -7.43 3.04
CA ASP A 322 -14.50 -8.31 2.22
C ASP A 322 -13.11 -7.70 1.98
N ALA A 323 -13.04 -6.41 1.65
CA ALA A 323 -11.77 -5.70 1.53
C ALA A 323 -10.99 -5.68 2.86
N ALA A 324 -11.67 -5.45 3.99
CA ALA A 324 -11.05 -5.53 5.30
C ALA A 324 -10.59 -6.95 5.67
N GLY A 325 -11.35 -7.97 5.27
CA GLY A 325 -11.00 -9.38 5.47
C GLY A 325 -9.76 -9.79 4.69
N ALA A 326 -9.65 -9.36 3.43
CA ALA A 326 -8.50 -9.64 2.57
C ALA A 326 -7.18 -9.14 3.18
N ILE A 327 -7.14 -7.85 3.60
CA ILE A 327 -5.95 -7.28 4.23
C ILE A 327 -5.71 -7.83 5.65
N LEU A 328 -6.75 -8.10 6.43
CA LEU A 328 -6.61 -8.67 7.77
C LEU A 328 -5.91 -10.02 7.70
N TYR A 329 -6.41 -10.91 6.85
CA TYR A 329 -5.91 -12.28 6.74
C TYR A 329 -4.49 -12.31 6.16
N SER A 330 -4.25 -11.61 5.06
CA SER A 330 -2.93 -11.58 4.41
C SER A 330 -1.86 -10.91 5.27
N ALA A 331 -2.17 -9.83 5.99
CA ALA A 331 -1.22 -9.11 6.84
C ALA A 331 -0.71 -9.97 8.01
N GLU A 332 -1.61 -10.62 8.75
CA GLU A 332 -1.22 -11.47 9.89
C GLU A 332 -0.44 -12.71 9.42
N LEU A 333 -0.83 -13.28 8.28
CA LEU A 333 -0.09 -14.41 7.71
C LEU A 333 1.31 -14.03 7.22
N ALA A 334 1.48 -12.85 6.62
CA ALA A 334 2.80 -12.41 6.18
C ALA A 334 3.79 -12.28 7.34
N THR A 335 3.35 -11.72 8.48
CA THR A 335 4.17 -11.64 9.70
C THR A 335 4.52 -13.04 10.20
N LYS A 336 3.54 -13.94 10.26
CA LYS A 336 3.76 -15.34 10.69
C LYS A 336 4.75 -16.05 9.76
N MET A 337 4.57 -15.94 8.45
CA MET A 337 5.44 -16.59 7.46
C MET A 337 6.87 -16.03 7.50
N ALA A 338 7.05 -14.73 7.74
CA ALA A 338 8.37 -14.14 7.89
C ALA A 338 9.10 -14.68 9.14
N LEU A 339 8.39 -14.88 10.25
CA LEU A 339 8.93 -15.56 11.44
C LEU A 339 9.31 -17.02 11.12
N ASP A 340 8.47 -17.73 10.40
CA ASP A 340 8.72 -19.11 9.98
C ASP A 340 9.93 -19.19 9.02
N ALA A 341 10.11 -18.23 8.13
CA ALA A 341 11.26 -18.14 7.24
C ALA A 341 12.57 -17.93 8.04
N ILE A 342 12.58 -17.01 9.00
CA ILE A 342 13.71 -16.81 9.92
C ILE A 342 14.04 -18.13 10.63
N GLN A 343 13.03 -18.81 11.18
CA GLN A 343 13.21 -20.04 11.93
C GLN A 343 13.78 -21.16 11.05
N LEU A 344 13.31 -21.29 9.79
CA LEU A 344 13.80 -22.32 8.86
C LEU A 344 15.24 -22.09 8.42
N LEU A 345 15.69 -20.85 8.32
CA LEU A 345 17.07 -20.51 8.03
C LEU A 345 17.99 -20.64 9.26
N GLY A 346 17.43 -20.76 10.48
CA GLY A 346 18.20 -20.86 11.71
C GLY A 346 19.09 -19.63 11.94
N GLY A 347 20.37 -19.84 12.29
CA GLY A 347 21.32 -18.74 12.50
C GLY A 347 21.46 -17.80 11.30
N ASN A 348 21.38 -18.32 10.08
CA ASN A 348 21.40 -17.52 8.86
C ASN A 348 20.17 -16.60 8.72
N GLY A 349 19.02 -17.02 9.23
CA GLY A 349 17.81 -16.17 9.25
C GLY A 349 17.90 -15.02 10.24
N TYR A 350 18.85 -15.06 11.18
CA TYR A 350 19.00 -14.05 12.25
C TYR A 350 20.09 -13.00 11.93
N ILE A 351 20.78 -13.12 10.81
CA ILE A 351 21.76 -12.15 10.32
C ILE A 351 21.25 -11.41 9.11
N ASN A 352 21.73 -10.18 8.90
CA ASN A 352 21.23 -9.30 7.82
C ASN A 352 21.70 -9.67 6.41
N GLU A 353 22.59 -10.66 6.27
CA GLU A 353 23.00 -11.21 4.97
C GLU A 353 21.85 -11.92 4.23
N TYR A 354 20.81 -12.35 4.98
CA TYR A 354 19.56 -12.86 4.44
C TYR A 354 18.42 -11.87 4.67
N PRO A 355 17.53 -11.64 3.70
CA PRO A 355 16.51 -10.60 3.78
C PRO A 355 15.34 -10.95 4.72
N THR A 356 15.34 -12.11 5.37
CA THR A 356 14.23 -12.58 6.23
C THR A 356 13.90 -11.61 7.36
N GLY A 357 14.91 -10.98 7.99
CA GLY A 357 14.73 -9.95 9.01
C GLY A 357 14.04 -8.69 8.45
N ARG A 358 14.40 -8.25 7.23
CA ARG A 358 13.73 -7.15 6.54
C ARG A 358 12.28 -7.50 6.24
N LEU A 359 12.01 -8.70 5.70
CA LEU A 359 10.65 -9.16 5.39
C LEU A 359 9.74 -9.15 6.64
N LEU A 360 10.27 -9.57 7.81
CA LEU A 360 9.52 -9.51 9.07
C LEU A 360 9.20 -8.07 9.49
N ARG A 361 10.19 -7.18 9.43
CA ARG A 361 10.02 -5.77 9.79
C ARG A 361 9.02 -5.07 8.87
N ASP A 362 9.07 -5.38 7.58
CA ASP A 362 8.16 -4.84 6.57
C ASP A 362 6.74 -5.40 6.74
N ALA A 363 6.59 -6.71 6.94
CA ALA A 363 5.29 -7.35 7.13
C ALA A 363 4.49 -6.74 8.28
N LYS A 364 5.16 -6.36 9.37
CA LYS A 364 4.50 -5.84 10.58
C LYS A 364 3.69 -4.56 10.33
N LEU A 365 4.08 -3.72 9.39
CA LEU A 365 3.32 -2.50 9.07
C LEU A 365 1.90 -2.82 8.60
N TYR A 366 1.71 -3.88 7.84
CA TYR A 366 0.40 -4.23 7.28
C TYR A 366 -0.66 -4.60 8.33
N GLU A 367 -0.26 -4.94 9.55
CA GLU A 367 -1.18 -5.13 10.68
C GLU A 367 -1.60 -3.79 11.33
N ILE A 368 -0.91 -2.69 11.02
CA ILE A 368 -1.08 -1.38 11.64
C ILE A 368 -1.70 -0.38 10.67
N GLY A 369 -1.17 -0.30 9.44
CA GLY A 369 -1.58 0.66 8.41
C GLY A 369 -2.92 0.33 7.76
N ALA A 370 -3.59 1.32 7.16
CA ALA A 370 -4.92 1.19 6.55
C ALA A 370 -6.01 0.67 7.51
N GLY A 371 -5.90 1.03 8.79
CA GLY A 371 -6.66 0.50 9.92
C GLY A 371 -5.97 -0.72 10.53
N THR A 372 -5.86 -0.75 11.87
CA THR A 372 -5.21 -1.88 12.57
C THR A 372 -6.01 -3.18 12.40
N SER A 373 -5.37 -4.32 12.67
CA SER A 373 -6.03 -5.63 12.68
C SER A 373 -7.29 -5.64 13.56
N GLU A 374 -7.28 -4.92 14.69
CA GLU A 374 -8.42 -4.78 15.60
C GLU A 374 -9.57 -3.96 14.97
N ILE A 375 -9.23 -2.84 14.31
CA ILE A 375 -10.23 -2.01 13.61
C ILE A 375 -10.88 -2.79 12.47
N ARG A 376 -10.11 -3.59 11.72
CA ARG A 376 -10.65 -4.44 10.65
C ARG A 376 -11.61 -5.49 11.21
N ARG A 377 -11.25 -6.17 12.32
CA ARG A 377 -12.13 -7.13 13.01
C ARG A 377 -13.42 -6.50 13.51
N MET A 378 -13.30 -5.34 14.16
CA MET A 378 -14.47 -4.57 14.63
C MET A 378 -15.39 -4.21 13.46
N LEU A 379 -14.84 -3.74 12.36
CA LEU A 379 -15.59 -3.37 11.17
C LEU A 379 -16.32 -4.57 10.57
N ILE A 380 -15.63 -5.67 10.34
CA ILE A 380 -16.19 -6.91 9.77
C ILE A 380 -17.34 -7.42 10.65
N GLY A 381 -17.09 -7.55 11.96
CA GLY A 381 -18.07 -8.06 12.90
C GLY A 381 -19.32 -7.17 12.99
N ARG A 382 -19.13 -5.84 12.98
CA ARG A 382 -20.23 -4.88 13.01
C ARG A 382 -21.08 -4.93 11.74
N GLU A 383 -20.46 -5.03 10.56
CA GLU A 383 -21.20 -5.09 9.31
C GLU A 383 -21.97 -6.40 9.18
N LEU A 384 -21.37 -7.53 9.50
CA LEU A 384 -22.08 -8.82 9.53
C LEU A 384 -23.27 -8.80 10.47
N PHE A 385 -23.13 -8.21 11.68
CA PHE A 385 -24.25 -8.07 12.62
C PHE A 385 -25.38 -7.19 12.08
N ASN A 386 -25.04 -6.09 11.38
CA ASN A 386 -26.05 -5.18 10.83
C ASN A 386 -26.78 -5.76 9.61
N GLU A 387 -26.10 -6.54 8.78
CA GLU A 387 -26.64 -7.16 7.57
C GLU A 387 -27.46 -8.43 7.86
N SER A 388 -27.30 -9.04 9.02
CA SER A 388 -27.99 -10.28 9.42
C SER A 388 -29.35 -10.03 10.16
N LYS A 389 -29.83 -8.78 10.17
CA LYS A 389 -31.12 -8.40 10.81
C LYS A 389 -32.30 -8.57 9.89
#